data_c6f2d52e6577e43f29094b1d52b9209e
#
_entry.id   c6f2d52e6577e43f29094b1d52b9209e
#
_cell.length_a   1.000
_cell.length_b   1.000
_cell.length_c   1.000
_cell.angle_alpha   90.00
_cell.angle_beta   90.00
_cell.angle_gamma   90.00
#
_symmetry.space_group_name_H-M   'P 1'
#
loop_
_entity.id
_entity.type
_entity.pdbx_description
1 polymer ?
#
loop_
_entity_poly.entity_id
_entity_poly.type
_entity_poly.pdbx_seq_one_letter_code
_entity_poly.pdbx_strand_id
1 'polypeptide(L)'
;MDAGELKKLSIATWLLDSERTNPDIEEILAFAQTDDIETAKKFVAEGLKKNNLDQVYSEIEEPIISVVEAMQTYGIKIDKVYLEKLSKDYHAVLDGLEKEIYKLAGQEFNIKSPKQLSEVLFEKLALPTAGVKKSASGGYSTQIDILEKLEETHPIIKKIIDYRELQKLLSTYIDVIPDMVGSDGRLHAEFIQHGTTTGRFSSNNPNLQNIPIKSELGKNIRGAFVADDGHKFLSFDYSQMELRLAAIFSKDETLTEIFQKGEDVHTAVASRVFKVPMSDVTKEMRRHAKVINFGILYGMGVNALKKNLGGTQKEAAEFYASYFDQFKSFKGYLDGTIEYAKTHGYTETLFGRRRYFRNINSSVPFIQKMAERTAINAPIQGTLADVVKLAMRFIDERLHREGLADSVHLVLQIHDELIFEVAEASVDQARQIIREEMEGVFEKSFIHFKSTVPISVNESIGSSWQDL
;
A
#
# COMPACT_ATOMS: atom_id res chain seq x y z
N MET A 1 32.25 2.02 10.83
CA MET A 1 31.14 2.55 10.00
C MET A 1 30.08 3.10 10.95
N ASP A 2 29.64 4.32 10.75
CA ASP A 2 28.53 4.88 11.52
C ASP A 2 27.16 4.40 10.99
N ALA A 3 26.10 4.69 11.75
CA ALA A 3 24.74 4.24 11.40
C ALA A 3 24.23 4.83 10.08
N GLY A 4 24.61 6.07 9.75
CA GLY A 4 24.23 6.72 8.49
C GLY A 4 24.90 6.10 7.28
N GLU A 5 26.19 5.78 7.38
CA GLU A 5 26.92 5.06 6.34
C GLU A 5 26.33 3.64 6.11
N LEU A 6 26.00 2.93 7.19
CA LEU A 6 25.37 1.61 7.08
C LEU A 6 24.02 1.72 6.36
N LYS A 7 23.19 2.68 6.73
CA LYS A 7 21.88 2.92 6.10
C LYS A 7 22.04 3.19 4.59
N LYS A 8 22.96 4.06 4.20
CA LYS A 8 23.26 4.35 2.79
C LYS A 8 23.70 3.08 2.03
N LEU A 9 24.57 2.29 2.60
CA LEU A 9 25.05 1.05 1.99
C LEU A 9 23.96 -0.03 1.90
N SER A 10 23.11 -0.13 2.92
CA SER A 10 21.96 -1.02 2.95
C SER A 10 20.97 -0.68 1.81
N ILE A 11 20.61 0.59 1.65
CA ILE A 11 19.76 1.08 0.57
C ILE A 11 20.37 0.78 -0.81
N ALA A 12 21.65 1.06 -0.99
CA ALA A 12 22.36 0.80 -2.24
C ALA A 12 22.41 -0.70 -2.58
N THR A 13 22.60 -1.57 -1.58
CA THR A 13 22.59 -3.02 -1.74
C THR A 13 21.19 -3.53 -2.13
N TRP A 14 20.15 -3.01 -1.47
CA TRP A 14 18.76 -3.32 -1.80
C TRP A 14 18.39 -2.93 -3.24
N LEU A 15 18.89 -1.81 -3.77
CA LEU A 15 18.66 -1.44 -5.17
C LEU A 15 19.26 -2.47 -6.14
N LEU A 16 20.37 -3.11 -5.80
CA LEU A 16 21.00 -4.16 -6.59
C LEU A 16 20.29 -5.51 -6.50
N ASP A 17 19.62 -5.78 -5.37
CA ASP A 17 18.81 -6.97 -5.17
C ASP A 17 17.59 -6.63 -4.32
N SER A 18 16.48 -6.30 -4.98
CA SER A 18 15.24 -5.85 -4.34
C SER A 18 14.59 -6.89 -3.39
N GLU A 19 15.01 -8.15 -3.46
CA GLU A 19 14.57 -9.20 -2.53
C GLU A 19 15.28 -9.14 -1.18
N ARG A 20 16.42 -8.42 -1.09
CA ARG A 20 17.17 -8.15 0.15
C ARG A 20 16.66 -6.87 0.81
N THR A 21 15.48 -6.94 1.41
CA THR A 21 14.88 -5.79 2.08
C THR A 21 15.57 -5.51 3.41
N ASN A 22 15.98 -4.23 3.63
CA ASN A 22 16.66 -3.76 4.84
C ASN A 22 17.87 -4.63 5.27
N PRO A 23 18.83 -4.91 4.34
CA PRO A 23 19.94 -5.80 4.65
C PRO A 23 20.85 -5.22 5.73
N ASP A 24 21.23 -6.06 6.69
CA ASP A 24 22.24 -5.75 7.69
C ASP A 24 23.66 -5.87 7.14
N ILE A 25 24.66 -5.59 7.98
CA ILE A 25 26.06 -5.62 7.58
C ILE A 25 26.54 -7.01 7.13
N GLU A 26 26.07 -8.08 7.76
CA GLU A 26 26.44 -9.45 7.43
C GLU A 26 25.87 -9.85 6.07
N GLU A 27 24.63 -9.49 5.81
CA GLU A 27 23.96 -9.70 4.52
C GLU A 27 24.60 -8.91 3.38
N ILE A 28 25.08 -7.68 3.65
CA ILE A 28 25.80 -6.84 2.68
C ILE A 28 27.17 -7.46 2.34
N LEU A 29 27.93 -7.87 3.34
CA LEU A 29 29.22 -8.53 3.16
C LEU A 29 29.07 -9.84 2.40
N ALA A 30 28.08 -10.65 2.75
CA ALA A 30 27.76 -11.89 2.04
C ALA A 30 27.34 -11.63 0.58
N PHE A 31 26.57 -10.56 0.31
CA PHE A 31 26.19 -10.16 -1.05
C PHE A 31 27.41 -9.76 -1.88
N ALA A 32 28.35 -9.01 -1.29
CA ALA A 32 29.60 -8.60 -1.93
C ALA A 32 30.68 -9.69 -1.95
N GLN A 33 30.43 -10.85 -1.34
CA GLN A 33 31.35 -11.98 -1.21
C GLN A 33 32.72 -11.59 -0.61
N THR A 34 32.72 -10.79 0.45
CA THR A 34 33.93 -10.29 1.11
C THR A 34 33.67 -10.11 2.62
N ASP A 35 34.75 -10.14 3.42
CA ASP A 35 34.71 -9.81 4.84
C ASP A 35 35.20 -8.36 5.10
N ASP A 36 35.62 -7.63 4.03
CA ASP A 36 36.11 -6.26 4.12
C ASP A 36 35.05 -5.25 3.66
N ILE A 37 34.69 -4.34 4.54
CA ILE A 37 33.64 -3.35 4.31
C ILE A 37 33.97 -2.37 3.18
N GLU A 38 35.23 -1.98 3.03
CA GLU A 38 35.63 -1.05 1.98
C GLU A 38 35.57 -1.71 0.60
N THR A 39 35.86 -3.00 0.54
CA THR A 39 35.65 -3.82 -0.66
C THR A 39 34.17 -3.96 -0.99
N ALA A 40 33.31 -4.18 0.02
CA ALA A 40 31.85 -4.23 -0.18
C ALA A 40 31.29 -2.90 -0.68
N LYS A 41 31.71 -1.76 -0.12
CA LYS A 41 31.31 -0.42 -0.60
C LYS A 41 31.66 -0.22 -2.09
N LYS A 42 32.87 -0.59 -2.50
CA LYS A 42 33.31 -0.50 -3.91
C LYS A 42 32.47 -1.39 -4.81
N PHE A 43 32.26 -2.66 -4.41
CA PHE A 43 31.43 -3.62 -5.14
C PHE A 43 30.01 -3.09 -5.38
N VAL A 44 29.37 -2.55 -4.34
CA VAL A 44 28.02 -1.98 -4.43
C VAL A 44 28.00 -0.75 -5.31
N ALA A 45 28.95 0.18 -5.17
CA ALA A 45 29.02 1.39 -5.98
C ALA A 45 29.27 1.08 -7.48
N GLU A 46 30.15 0.14 -7.79
CA GLU A 46 30.37 -0.35 -9.16
C GLU A 46 29.12 -1.07 -9.70
N GLY A 47 28.45 -1.84 -8.85
CA GLY A 47 27.21 -2.51 -9.17
C GLY A 47 26.10 -1.56 -9.57
N LEU A 48 25.90 -0.46 -8.83
CA LEU A 48 24.92 0.57 -9.18
C LEU A 48 25.18 1.16 -10.56
N LYS A 49 26.42 1.57 -10.85
CA LYS A 49 26.80 2.11 -12.16
C LYS A 49 26.60 1.10 -13.30
N LYS A 50 27.06 -0.14 -13.11
CA LYS A 50 26.95 -1.21 -14.11
C LYS A 50 25.50 -1.53 -14.46
N ASN A 51 24.58 -1.36 -13.50
CA ASN A 51 23.15 -1.64 -13.68
C ASN A 51 22.33 -0.39 -13.99
N ASN A 52 22.93 0.78 -14.18
CA ASN A 52 22.25 2.08 -14.38
C ASN A 52 21.26 2.42 -13.24
N LEU A 53 21.63 2.11 -12.00
CA LEU A 53 20.86 2.39 -10.78
C LEU A 53 21.42 3.55 -9.97
N ASP A 54 22.53 4.14 -10.41
CA ASP A 54 23.20 5.26 -9.76
C ASP A 54 22.31 6.49 -9.69
N GLN A 55 21.55 6.81 -10.74
CA GLN A 55 20.57 7.90 -10.71
C GLN A 55 19.37 7.61 -9.79
N VAL A 56 18.87 6.38 -9.74
CA VAL A 56 17.84 6.00 -8.78
C VAL A 56 18.34 6.19 -7.34
N TYR A 57 19.59 5.83 -7.09
CA TYR A 57 20.20 6.02 -5.79
C TYR A 57 20.38 7.51 -5.47
N SER A 58 21.08 8.28 -6.32
CA SER A 58 21.45 9.67 -6.04
C SER A 58 20.29 10.67 -6.12
N GLU A 59 19.27 10.40 -6.95
CA GLU A 59 18.17 11.34 -7.18
C GLU A 59 16.90 10.97 -6.39
N ILE A 60 16.74 9.71 -5.99
CA ILE A 60 15.54 9.26 -5.26
C ILE A 60 15.90 8.82 -3.84
N GLU A 61 16.78 7.82 -3.69
CA GLU A 61 16.93 7.15 -2.40
C GLU A 61 17.81 7.90 -1.41
N GLU A 62 18.96 8.42 -1.84
CA GLU A 62 19.86 9.12 -0.93
C GLU A 62 19.27 10.44 -0.40
N PRO A 63 18.64 11.31 -1.23
CA PRO A 63 18.05 12.54 -0.74
C PRO A 63 16.88 12.33 0.24
N ILE A 64 16.13 11.24 0.10
CA ILE A 64 14.97 10.99 0.96
C ILE A 64 15.35 10.54 2.38
N ILE A 65 16.60 10.16 2.62
CA ILE A 65 17.06 9.75 3.95
C ILE A 65 16.82 10.86 4.98
N SER A 66 17.23 12.10 4.68
CA SER A 66 17.05 13.24 5.58
C SER A 66 15.61 13.62 5.78
N VAL A 67 14.79 13.55 4.74
CA VAL A 67 13.35 13.83 4.80
C VAL A 67 12.63 12.83 5.73
N VAL A 68 12.96 11.55 5.60
CA VAL A 68 12.40 10.50 6.47
C VAL A 68 12.88 10.66 7.91
N GLU A 69 14.15 11.00 8.12
CA GLU A 69 14.69 11.26 9.45
C GLU A 69 14.03 12.47 10.12
N ALA A 70 13.80 13.54 9.37
CA ALA A 70 13.07 14.72 9.86
C ALA A 70 11.62 14.35 10.24
N MET A 71 10.91 13.62 9.37
CA MET A 71 9.55 13.13 9.63
C MET A 71 9.47 12.28 10.91
N GLN A 72 10.38 11.33 11.07
CA GLN A 72 10.44 10.47 12.26
C GLN A 72 10.81 11.24 13.53
N THR A 73 11.74 12.18 13.43
CA THR A 73 12.18 13.02 14.55
C THR A 73 11.06 13.96 15.01
N TYR A 74 10.32 14.54 14.08
CA TYR A 74 9.18 15.40 14.42
C TYR A 74 8.03 14.59 15.02
N GLY A 75 7.72 13.41 14.45
CA GLY A 75 6.66 12.52 14.92
C GLY A 75 5.26 13.13 14.75
N ILE A 76 4.25 12.42 15.27
CA ILE A 76 2.84 12.86 15.20
C ILE A 76 2.24 12.91 16.61
N LYS A 77 1.54 14.00 16.94
CA LYS A 77 0.94 14.21 18.26
C LYS A 77 -0.21 13.24 18.51
N ILE A 78 -0.26 12.71 19.73
CA ILE A 78 -1.26 11.73 20.18
C ILE A 78 -2.07 12.29 21.35
N ASP A 79 -3.39 12.25 21.21
CA ASP A 79 -4.31 12.43 22.34
C ASP A 79 -4.41 11.11 23.14
N LYS A 80 -3.57 11.01 24.17
CA LYS A 80 -3.55 9.83 25.07
C LYS A 80 -4.86 9.64 25.82
N VAL A 81 -5.51 10.74 26.23
CA VAL A 81 -6.78 10.67 26.99
C VAL A 81 -7.88 10.08 26.11
N TYR A 82 -7.89 10.48 24.85
CA TYR A 82 -8.80 9.90 23.84
C TYR A 82 -8.55 8.39 23.66
N LEU A 83 -7.28 7.97 23.51
CA LEU A 83 -6.94 6.53 23.36
C LEU A 83 -7.29 5.71 24.60
N GLU A 84 -7.04 6.22 25.81
CA GLU A 84 -7.39 5.54 27.05
C GLU A 84 -8.91 5.34 27.18
N LYS A 85 -9.69 6.35 26.80
CA LYS A 85 -11.15 6.24 26.75
C LYS A 85 -11.58 5.20 25.71
N LEU A 86 -11.00 5.26 24.51
CA LEU A 86 -11.30 4.33 23.43
C LEU A 86 -10.96 2.88 23.81
N SER A 87 -9.81 2.66 24.49
CA SER A 87 -9.42 1.37 25.03
C SER A 87 -10.48 0.81 25.97
N LYS A 88 -10.92 1.61 26.95
CA LYS A 88 -11.95 1.20 27.92
C LYS A 88 -13.27 0.83 27.21
N ASP A 89 -13.71 1.66 26.30
CA ASP A 89 -14.97 1.44 25.58
C ASP A 89 -14.88 0.17 24.69
N TYR A 90 -13.76 -0.03 24.03
CA TYR A 90 -13.55 -1.19 23.15
C TYR A 90 -13.33 -2.50 23.90
N HIS A 91 -12.67 -2.48 25.08
CA HIS A 91 -12.61 -3.66 25.94
C HIS A 91 -14.00 -4.08 26.42
N ALA A 92 -14.87 -3.14 26.77
CA ALA A 92 -16.24 -3.46 27.16
C ALA A 92 -17.03 -4.11 26.00
N VAL A 93 -16.85 -3.64 24.76
CA VAL A 93 -17.44 -4.26 23.55
C VAL A 93 -16.85 -5.66 23.31
N LEU A 94 -15.53 -5.82 23.46
CA LEU A 94 -14.84 -7.10 23.27
C LEU A 94 -15.35 -8.16 24.26
N ASP A 95 -15.50 -7.81 25.53
CA ASP A 95 -16.06 -8.68 26.58
C ASP A 95 -17.52 -9.07 26.27
N GLY A 96 -18.29 -8.16 25.71
CA GLY A 96 -19.64 -8.43 25.23
C GLY A 96 -19.66 -9.46 24.10
N LEU A 97 -18.79 -9.26 23.08
CA LEU A 97 -18.66 -10.19 21.97
C LEU A 97 -18.19 -11.58 22.43
N GLU A 98 -17.24 -11.65 23.36
CA GLU A 98 -16.75 -12.91 23.93
C GLU A 98 -17.88 -13.71 24.59
N LYS A 99 -18.70 -13.07 25.42
CA LYS A 99 -19.87 -13.69 26.08
C LYS A 99 -20.88 -14.19 25.06
N GLU A 100 -21.15 -13.41 24.01
CA GLU A 100 -22.06 -13.82 22.93
C GLU A 100 -21.50 -15.03 22.15
N ILE A 101 -20.20 -15.04 21.86
CA ILE A 101 -19.54 -16.17 21.19
C ILE A 101 -19.63 -17.43 22.04
N TYR A 102 -19.35 -17.36 23.34
CA TYR A 102 -19.45 -18.51 24.25
C TYR A 102 -20.88 -19.03 24.35
N LYS A 103 -21.86 -18.14 24.42
CA LYS A 103 -23.28 -18.51 24.40
C LYS A 103 -23.65 -19.27 23.12
N LEU A 104 -23.21 -18.77 21.96
CA LEU A 104 -23.48 -19.40 20.66
C LEU A 104 -22.71 -20.74 20.47
N ALA A 105 -21.52 -20.82 21.04
CA ALA A 105 -20.72 -22.05 21.05
C ALA A 105 -21.22 -23.09 22.05
N GLY A 106 -21.99 -22.68 23.08
CA GLY A 106 -22.42 -23.51 24.21
C GLY A 106 -21.28 -23.94 25.12
N GLN A 107 -20.12 -23.25 25.08
CA GLN A 107 -18.96 -23.45 25.95
C GLN A 107 -18.00 -22.27 25.87
N GLU A 108 -17.17 -22.12 26.89
CA GLU A 108 -16.01 -21.24 26.86
C GLU A 108 -14.84 -21.96 26.15
N PHE A 109 -14.05 -21.18 25.41
CA PHE A 109 -12.84 -21.64 24.72
C PHE A 109 -11.97 -20.45 24.36
N ASN A 110 -10.70 -20.69 24.02
CA ASN A 110 -9.81 -19.61 23.58
C ASN A 110 -10.10 -19.22 22.12
N ILE A 111 -10.84 -18.12 21.90
CA ILE A 111 -11.22 -17.59 20.57
C ILE A 111 -9.98 -17.21 19.75
N LYS A 112 -8.85 -16.84 20.42
CA LYS A 112 -7.58 -16.51 19.77
C LYS A 112 -6.82 -17.75 19.29
N SER A 113 -7.21 -18.96 19.75
CA SER A 113 -6.58 -20.21 19.32
C SER A 113 -7.23 -20.73 18.01
N PRO A 114 -6.52 -20.74 16.87
CA PRO A 114 -7.07 -21.28 15.62
C PRO A 114 -7.51 -22.72 15.75
N LYS A 115 -6.83 -23.51 16.59
CA LYS A 115 -7.16 -24.93 16.83
C LYS A 115 -8.50 -25.07 17.54
N GLN A 116 -8.66 -24.41 18.71
CA GLN A 116 -9.92 -24.49 19.47
C GLN A 116 -11.09 -23.91 18.70
N LEU A 117 -10.86 -22.82 17.97
CA LEU A 117 -11.89 -22.24 17.12
C LEU A 117 -12.31 -23.19 15.99
N SER A 118 -11.36 -23.87 15.35
CA SER A 118 -11.65 -24.90 14.34
C SER A 118 -12.50 -26.06 14.92
N GLU A 119 -12.13 -26.56 16.09
CA GLU A 119 -12.89 -27.62 16.79
C GLU A 119 -14.33 -27.17 17.10
N VAL A 120 -14.51 -25.95 17.60
CA VAL A 120 -15.85 -25.39 17.90
C VAL A 120 -16.68 -25.24 16.63
N LEU A 121 -16.14 -24.61 15.58
CA LEU A 121 -16.90 -24.31 14.38
C LEU A 121 -17.25 -25.56 13.56
N PHE A 122 -16.29 -26.45 13.35
CA PHE A 122 -16.43 -27.51 12.37
C PHE A 122 -16.74 -28.90 12.98
N GLU A 123 -16.38 -29.13 14.25
CA GLU A 123 -16.67 -30.41 14.91
C GLU A 123 -17.91 -30.29 15.81
N LYS A 124 -17.99 -29.25 16.65
CA LYS A 124 -19.10 -29.08 17.58
C LYS A 124 -20.35 -28.49 16.92
N LEU A 125 -20.19 -27.36 16.21
CA LEU A 125 -21.30 -26.69 15.51
C LEU A 125 -21.56 -27.29 14.12
N ALA A 126 -20.72 -28.20 13.66
CA ALA A 126 -20.81 -28.90 12.38
C ALA A 126 -21.06 -27.98 11.17
N LEU A 127 -20.41 -26.81 11.15
CA LEU A 127 -20.53 -25.88 10.01
C LEU A 127 -20.00 -26.48 8.72
N PRO A 128 -20.50 -26.06 7.55
CA PRO A 128 -20.09 -26.60 6.25
C PRO A 128 -18.58 -26.49 6.04
N THR A 129 -17.94 -27.61 5.68
CA THR A 129 -16.49 -27.67 5.39
C THR A 129 -16.17 -27.71 3.89
N ALA A 130 -17.19 -27.65 3.03
CA ALA A 130 -17.00 -27.69 1.58
C ALA A 130 -16.15 -26.50 1.11
N GLY A 131 -14.99 -26.78 0.50
CA GLY A 131 -14.04 -25.76 0.06
C GLY A 131 -13.16 -25.15 1.15
N VAL A 132 -13.24 -25.63 2.40
CA VAL A 132 -12.36 -25.21 3.50
C VAL A 132 -11.10 -26.05 3.50
N LYS A 133 -9.93 -25.39 3.41
CA LYS A 133 -8.63 -26.08 3.46
C LYS A 133 -8.31 -26.50 4.89
N LYS A 134 -7.68 -27.67 5.03
CA LYS A 134 -7.07 -28.07 6.31
C LYS A 134 -5.74 -27.31 6.52
N SER A 135 -5.48 -26.91 7.75
CA SER A 135 -4.19 -26.35 8.17
C SER A 135 -3.13 -27.44 8.27
N ALA A 136 -1.86 -27.05 8.35
CA ALA A 136 -0.76 -27.99 8.56
C ALA A 136 -0.89 -28.79 9.88
N SER A 137 -1.62 -28.25 10.87
CA SER A 137 -1.93 -28.91 12.15
C SER A 137 -3.14 -29.86 12.11
N GLY A 138 -3.73 -30.09 10.93
CA GLY A 138 -4.84 -31.04 10.71
C GLY A 138 -6.25 -30.47 10.93
N GLY A 139 -6.41 -29.31 11.56
CA GLY A 139 -7.69 -28.60 11.72
C GLY A 139 -8.11 -27.84 10.45
N TYR A 140 -9.37 -27.45 10.35
CA TYR A 140 -9.83 -26.58 9.27
C TYR A 140 -9.34 -25.15 9.46
N SER A 141 -9.05 -24.45 8.34
CA SER A 141 -8.61 -23.05 8.36
C SER A 141 -9.74 -22.16 8.87
N THR A 142 -9.39 -21.26 9.81
CA THR A 142 -10.28 -20.21 10.34
C THR A 142 -9.82 -18.83 9.90
N GLN A 143 -9.12 -18.74 8.76
CA GLN A 143 -8.71 -17.45 8.16
C GLN A 143 -9.94 -16.63 7.75
N ILE A 144 -9.77 -15.32 7.68
CA ILE A 144 -10.86 -14.38 7.44
C ILE A 144 -11.64 -14.68 6.16
N ASP A 145 -10.93 -15.04 5.07
CA ASP A 145 -11.53 -15.37 3.78
C ASP A 145 -12.42 -16.63 3.81
N ILE A 146 -12.21 -17.51 4.80
CA ILE A 146 -13.04 -18.70 5.05
C ILE A 146 -14.24 -18.30 5.92
N LEU A 147 -14.02 -17.51 6.97
CA LEU A 147 -15.10 -17.05 7.84
C LEU A 147 -16.12 -16.20 7.08
N GLU A 148 -15.68 -15.26 6.23
CA GLU A 148 -16.55 -14.46 5.39
C GLU A 148 -17.49 -15.29 4.50
N LYS A 149 -17.01 -16.43 3.97
CA LYS A 149 -17.86 -17.35 3.19
C LYS A 149 -18.90 -18.10 4.01
N LEU A 150 -18.66 -18.19 5.32
CA LEU A 150 -19.54 -18.88 6.26
C LEU A 150 -20.43 -17.90 7.02
N GLU A 151 -20.36 -16.58 6.77
CA GLU A 151 -21.03 -15.56 7.55
C GLU A 151 -22.53 -15.78 7.64
N GLU A 152 -23.17 -16.18 6.54
CA GLU A 152 -24.61 -16.46 6.51
C GLU A 152 -25.01 -17.82 7.10
N THR A 153 -24.05 -18.70 7.40
CA THR A 153 -24.36 -20.06 7.86
C THR A 153 -24.68 -20.15 9.35
N HIS A 154 -24.09 -19.25 10.16
CA HIS A 154 -24.30 -19.25 11.61
C HIS A 154 -23.93 -17.88 12.23
N PRO A 155 -24.73 -17.33 13.15
CA PRO A 155 -24.50 -16.00 13.73
C PRO A 155 -23.17 -15.87 14.50
N ILE A 156 -22.58 -16.96 14.95
CA ILE A 156 -21.28 -16.97 15.63
C ILE A 156 -20.16 -16.43 14.73
N ILE A 157 -20.26 -16.65 13.42
CA ILE A 157 -19.20 -16.27 12.45
C ILE A 157 -18.99 -14.77 12.44
N LYS A 158 -20.08 -14.00 12.29
CA LYS A 158 -20.00 -12.53 12.34
C LYS A 158 -19.40 -12.04 13.65
N LYS A 159 -19.82 -12.62 14.78
CA LYS A 159 -19.27 -12.24 16.09
C LYS A 159 -17.77 -12.55 16.23
N ILE A 160 -17.30 -13.64 15.65
CA ILE A 160 -15.87 -13.98 15.63
C ILE A 160 -15.08 -13.02 14.73
N ILE A 161 -15.62 -12.63 13.58
CA ILE A 161 -15.00 -11.64 12.69
C ILE A 161 -14.85 -10.30 13.44
N ASP A 162 -15.94 -9.79 14.04
CA ASP A 162 -15.95 -8.54 14.80
C ASP A 162 -14.99 -8.60 16.00
N TYR A 163 -15.00 -9.71 16.76
CA TYR A 163 -14.07 -9.93 17.87
C TYR A 163 -12.61 -9.87 17.42
N ARG A 164 -12.26 -10.53 16.31
CA ARG A 164 -10.88 -10.57 15.81
C ARG A 164 -10.41 -9.21 15.30
N GLU A 165 -11.28 -8.47 14.61
CA GLU A 165 -10.96 -7.11 14.17
C GLU A 165 -10.66 -6.21 15.38
N LEU A 166 -11.59 -6.17 16.34
CA LEU A 166 -11.46 -5.34 17.53
C LEU A 166 -10.25 -5.74 18.39
N GLN A 167 -10.05 -7.04 18.60
CA GLN A 167 -8.89 -7.55 19.36
C GLN A 167 -7.56 -7.18 18.70
N LYS A 168 -7.49 -7.24 17.37
CA LYS A 168 -6.29 -6.83 16.63
C LYS A 168 -6.02 -5.34 16.80
N LEU A 169 -7.05 -4.50 16.71
CA LEU A 169 -6.91 -3.06 16.85
C LEU A 169 -6.48 -2.66 18.27
N LEU A 170 -7.06 -3.27 19.29
CA LEU A 170 -6.65 -3.08 20.69
C LEU A 170 -5.18 -3.46 20.88
N SER A 171 -4.81 -4.69 20.56
CA SER A 171 -3.48 -5.22 20.83
C SER A 171 -2.35 -4.63 19.96
N THR A 172 -2.67 -4.05 18.81
CA THR A 172 -1.66 -3.52 17.88
C THR A 172 -1.50 -2.00 18.01
N TYR A 173 -2.59 -1.28 18.36
CA TYR A 173 -2.61 0.17 18.35
C TYR A 173 -3.09 0.78 19.65
N ILE A 174 -4.33 0.51 20.05
CA ILE A 174 -5.02 1.31 21.08
C ILE A 174 -4.36 1.17 22.43
N ASP A 175 -4.00 -0.07 22.84
CA ASP A 175 -3.40 -0.34 24.14
C ASP A 175 -1.87 -0.11 24.15
N VAL A 176 -1.25 -0.06 22.97
CA VAL A 176 0.22 -0.02 22.83
C VAL A 176 0.75 1.38 22.54
N ILE A 177 0.04 2.17 21.72
CA ILE A 177 0.46 3.53 21.33
C ILE A 177 0.70 4.44 22.54
N PRO A 178 -0.14 4.46 23.61
CA PRO A 178 0.09 5.34 24.75
C PRO A 178 1.46 5.16 25.42
N ASP A 179 2.01 3.94 25.42
CA ASP A 179 3.32 3.62 26.00
C ASP A 179 4.49 3.98 25.05
N MET A 180 4.21 4.15 23.76
CA MET A 180 5.20 4.52 22.74
C MET A 180 5.36 6.04 22.56
N VAL A 181 4.42 6.82 23.09
CA VAL A 181 4.44 8.29 22.96
C VAL A 181 5.58 8.87 23.79
N GLY A 182 6.43 9.67 23.14
CA GLY A 182 7.55 10.36 23.75
C GLY A 182 7.14 11.40 24.81
N SER A 183 8.14 11.95 25.49
CA SER A 183 7.95 13.02 26.51
C SER A 183 7.41 14.32 25.90
N ASP A 184 7.53 14.50 24.60
CA ASP A 184 6.98 15.60 23.79
C ASP A 184 5.51 15.42 23.40
N GLY A 185 4.90 14.29 23.79
CA GLY A 185 3.52 13.95 23.44
C GLY A 185 3.33 13.42 22.03
N ARG A 186 4.43 13.07 21.33
CA ARG A 186 4.41 12.60 19.94
C ARG A 186 4.79 11.12 19.82
N LEU A 187 4.23 10.46 18.83
CA LEU A 187 4.58 9.11 18.42
C LEU A 187 5.61 9.20 17.30
N HIS A 188 6.75 8.56 17.48
CA HIS A 188 7.86 8.51 16.53
C HIS A 188 7.88 7.13 15.85
N ALA A 189 6.95 6.88 14.95
CA ALA A 189 6.92 5.63 14.20
C ALA A 189 8.11 5.54 13.26
N GLU A 190 8.62 4.33 13.04
CA GLU A 190 9.73 4.06 12.15
C GLU A 190 9.23 3.87 10.70
N PHE A 191 9.89 4.52 9.73
CA PHE A 191 9.63 4.37 8.31
C PHE A 191 10.90 3.86 7.62
N ILE A 192 10.80 2.67 7.01
CA ILE A 192 11.92 2.01 6.34
C ILE A 192 11.74 2.16 4.83
N GLN A 193 12.60 2.95 4.18
CA GLN A 193 12.47 3.26 2.75
C GLN A 193 12.84 2.09 1.82
N HIS A 194 13.56 1.09 2.33
CA HIS A 194 14.01 -0.11 1.62
C HIS A 194 13.50 -1.41 2.26
N GLY A 195 12.36 -1.31 2.98
CA GLY A 195 11.71 -2.43 3.66
C GLY A 195 10.78 -3.27 2.79
N THR A 196 10.63 -2.95 1.49
CA THR A 196 9.79 -3.71 0.56
C THR A 196 10.52 -3.98 -0.75
N THR A 197 10.05 -4.99 -1.49
CA THR A 197 10.60 -5.33 -2.82
C THR A 197 10.16 -4.37 -3.92
N THR A 198 9.24 -3.45 -3.65
CA THR A 198 8.59 -2.58 -4.66
C THR A 198 9.07 -1.13 -4.63
N GLY A 199 9.89 -0.74 -3.68
CA GLY A 199 10.25 0.66 -3.45
C GLY A 199 9.34 1.41 -2.48
N ARG A 200 8.17 0.85 -2.13
CA ARG A 200 7.29 1.44 -1.11
C ARG A 200 7.96 1.44 0.25
N PHE A 201 7.61 2.42 1.09
CA PHE A 201 7.95 2.40 2.51
C PHE A 201 7.28 1.23 3.22
N SER A 202 7.91 0.74 4.27
CA SER A 202 7.22 0.01 5.34
C SER A 202 7.29 0.83 6.63
N SER A 203 6.33 0.60 7.54
CA SER A 203 6.30 1.28 8.83
C SER A 203 6.27 0.26 9.96
N ASN A 204 7.01 0.56 11.02
CA ASN A 204 7.11 -0.25 12.24
C ASN A 204 6.96 0.64 13.48
N ASN A 205 6.75 0.03 14.62
CA ASN A 205 6.77 0.66 15.95
C ASN A 205 5.86 1.91 16.10
N PRO A 206 4.56 1.85 15.80
CA PRO A 206 3.78 0.77 15.19
C PRO A 206 3.69 0.91 13.68
N ASN A 207 3.14 -0.11 12.98
CA ASN A 207 2.86 0.02 11.55
C ASN A 207 1.59 0.85 11.32
N LEU A 208 1.75 2.14 11.11
CA LEU A 208 0.65 3.09 10.89
C LEU A 208 -0.04 2.92 9.54
N GLN A 209 0.66 2.32 8.54
CA GLN A 209 0.11 2.07 7.20
C GLN A 209 -0.99 0.99 7.18
N ASN A 210 -1.13 0.22 8.27
CA ASN A 210 -2.11 -0.85 8.39
C ASN A 210 -3.33 -0.51 9.25
N ILE A 211 -3.48 0.74 9.73
CA ILE A 211 -4.69 1.19 10.42
C ILE A 211 -5.84 1.22 9.41
N PRO A 212 -6.96 0.50 9.65
CA PRO A 212 -8.06 0.40 8.69
C PRO A 212 -8.68 1.76 8.35
N ILE A 213 -8.96 1.98 7.07
CA ILE A 213 -9.57 3.22 6.57
C ILE A 213 -11.10 3.11 6.53
N LYS A 214 -11.62 1.90 6.24
CA LYS A 214 -13.03 1.69 5.90
C LYS A 214 -13.91 1.36 7.08
N SER A 215 -13.37 0.79 8.16
CA SER A 215 -14.16 0.46 9.34
C SER A 215 -14.29 1.65 10.29
N GLU A 216 -15.45 1.79 10.93
CA GLU A 216 -15.65 2.82 11.96
C GLU A 216 -14.65 2.67 13.11
N LEU A 217 -14.28 1.43 13.45
CA LEU A 217 -13.26 1.14 14.46
C LEU A 217 -11.91 1.76 14.08
N GLY A 218 -11.49 1.60 12.82
CA GLY A 218 -10.23 2.17 12.32
C GLY A 218 -10.27 3.70 12.26
N LYS A 219 -11.39 4.29 11.83
CA LYS A 219 -11.58 5.74 11.84
C LYS A 219 -11.47 6.33 13.25
N ASN A 220 -12.07 5.68 14.24
CA ASN A 220 -12.01 6.14 15.62
C ASN A 220 -10.56 6.14 16.16
N ILE A 221 -9.73 5.15 15.78
CA ILE A 221 -8.31 5.17 16.15
C ILE A 221 -7.60 6.41 15.57
N ARG A 222 -7.92 6.79 14.33
CA ARG A 222 -7.33 7.97 13.66
C ARG A 222 -7.67 9.28 14.39
N GLY A 223 -8.79 9.33 15.11
CA GLY A 223 -9.17 10.48 15.94
C GLY A 223 -8.19 10.79 17.07
N ALA A 224 -7.33 9.83 17.46
CA ALA A 224 -6.29 10.04 18.45
C ALA A 224 -5.05 10.79 17.91
N PHE A 225 -4.88 10.84 16.60
CA PHE A 225 -3.78 11.55 15.95
C PHE A 225 -4.24 12.97 15.65
N VAL A 226 -3.69 13.94 16.36
CA VAL A 226 -4.16 15.33 16.36
C VAL A 226 -3.03 16.29 15.98
N ALA A 227 -3.37 17.41 15.35
CA ALA A 227 -2.42 18.49 15.13
C ALA A 227 -2.21 19.27 16.43
N ASP A 228 -1.05 19.93 16.56
CA ASP A 228 -0.79 20.86 17.65
C ASP A 228 -1.73 22.07 17.62
N ASP A 229 -1.85 22.76 18.77
CA ASP A 229 -2.60 24.00 18.87
C ASP A 229 -2.07 25.05 17.85
N GLY A 230 -2.96 25.66 17.09
CA GLY A 230 -2.59 26.60 16.02
C GLY A 230 -2.05 25.93 14.74
N HIS A 231 -2.18 24.60 14.63
CA HIS A 231 -1.82 23.83 13.44
C HIS A 231 -3.02 23.08 12.86
N LYS A 232 -2.90 22.66 11.60
CA LYS A 232 -3.84 21.78 10.91
C LYS A 232 -3.09 20.65 10.23
N PHE A 233 -3.76 19.51 10.06
CA PHE A 233 -3.31 18.51 9.12
C PHE A 233 -3.76 18.86 7.72
N LEU A 234 -2.84 18.74 6.77
CA LEU A 234 -3.09 18.72 5.33
C LEU A 234 -2.76 17.34 4.80
N SER A 235 -3.71 16.67 4.18
CA SER A 235 -3.48 15.42 3.45
C SER A 235 -3.53 15.65 1.96
N PHE A 236 -2.61 15.01 1.24
CA PHE A 236 -2.59 14.97 -0.22
C PHE A 236 -2.43 13.52 -0.68
N ASP A 237 -3.39 13.03 -1.48
CA ASP A 237 -3.44 11.66 -1.99
C ASP A 237 -3.48 11.69 -3.52
N TYR A 238 -2.62 10.87 -4.17
CA TYR A 238 -2.60 10.78 -5.62
C TYR A 238 -3.88 10.15 -6.16
N SER A 239 -4.62 10.89 -6.97
CA SER A 239 -5.88 10.44 -7.54
C SER A 239 -5.68 9.34 -8.58
N GLN A 240 -6.06 8.11 -8.24
CA GLN A 240 -6.08 6.95 -9.16
C GLN A 240 -4.73 6.70 -9.87
N MET A 241 -3.63 6.96 -9.20
CA MET A 241 -2.29 7.02 -9.80
C MET A 241 -1.89 5.72 -10.52
N GLU A 242 -2.22 4.56 -9.96
CA GLU A 242 -1.89 3.27 -10.60
C GLU A 242 -2.54 3.14 -11.99
N LEU A 243 -3.79 3.63 -12.16
CA LEU A 243 -4.46 3.61 -13.47
C LEU A 243 -3.90 4.67 -14.42
N ARG A 244 -3.47 5.83 -13.92
CA ARG A 244 -2.78 6.85 -14.72
C ARG A 244 -1.43 6.31 -15.20
N LEU A 245 -0.68 5.65 -14.35
CA LEU A 245 0.57 4.97 -14.72
C LEU A 245 0.34 3.85 -15.73
N ALA A 246 -0.75 3.09 -15.59
CA ALA A 246 -1.13 2.07 -16.58
C ALA A 246 -1.36 2.69 -17.96
N ALA A 247 -2.04 3.85 -18.03
CA ALA A 247 -2.23 4.59 -19.28
C ALA A 247 -0.89 5.09 -19.86
N ILE A 248 0.01 5.62 -19.01
CA ILE A 248 1.33 6.09 -19.41
C ILE A 248 2.19 4.94 -19.98
N PHE A 249 2.31 3.83 -19.24
CA PHE A 249 3.12 2.69 -19.66
C PHE A 249 2.59 2.01 -20.92
N SER A 250 1.27 1.83 -21.01
CA SER A 250 0.63 1.17 -22.15
C SER A 250 0.50 2.06 -23.38
N LYS A 251 0.59 3.39 -23.21
CA LYS A 251 0.26 4.39 -24.23
C LYS A 251 -1.12 4.14 -24.84
N ASP A 252 -2.06 3.61 -24.05
CA ASP A 252 -3.42 3.32 -24.51
C ASP A 252 -4.17 4.64 -24.70
N GLU A 253 -4.55 4.91 -25.94
CA GLU A 253 -5.21 6.17 -26.31
C GLU A 253 -6.53 6.35 -25.57
N THR A 254 -7.30 5.27 -25.41
CA THR A 254 -8.61 5.30 -24.74
C THR A 254 -8.47 5.63 -23.26
N LEU A 255 -7.54 4.99 -22.55
CA LEU A 255 -7.26 5.32 -21.14
C LEU A 255 -6.71 6.73 -21.00
N THR A 256 -5.82 7.15 -21.87
CA THR A 256 -5.24 8.51 -21.89
C THR A 256 -6.34 9.56 -22.08
N GLU A 257 -7.23 9.37 -23.04
CA GLU A 257 -8.35 10.28 -23.33
C GLU A 257 -9.29 10.45 -22.12
N ILE A 258 -9.62 9.35 -21.41
CA ILE A 258 -10.46 9.38 -20.22
C ILE A 258 -9.86 10.33 -19.17
N PHE A 259 -8.57 10.21 -18.89
CA PHE A 259 -7.91 11.06 -17.92
C PHE A 259 -7.74 12.50 -18.38
N GLN A 260 -7.46 12.74 -19.65
CA GLN A 260 -7.38 14.09 -20.24
C GLN A 260 -8.69 14.85 -20.16
N LYS A 261 -9.83 14.14 -20.32
CA LYS A 261 -11.18 14.72 -20.19
C LYS A 261 -11.62 14.92 -18.73
N GLY A 262 -10.87 14.43 -17.75
CA GLY A 262 -11.26 14.46 -16.34
C GLY A 262 -12.49 13.61 -16.02
N GLU A 263 -12.79 12.59 -16.84
CA GLU A 263 -13.90 11.68 -16.63
C GLU A 263 -13.63 10.72 -15.46
N ASP A 264 -14.70 10.29 -14.75
CA ASP A 264 -14.58 9.19 -13.79
C ASP A 264 -14.19 7.90 -14.54
N VAL A 265 -12.96 7.42 -14.33
CA VAL A 265 -12.40 6.30 -15.09
C VAL A 265 -13.25 5.03 -14.99
N HIS A 266 -13.89 4.79 -13.82
CA HIS A 266 -14.69 3.59 -13.66
C HIS A 266 -16.02 3.69 -14.41
N THR A 267 -16.63 4.87 -14.47
CA THR A 267 -17.82 5.14 -15.27
C THR A 267 -17.49 5.11 -16.76
N ALA A 268 -16.40 5.74 -17.17
CA ALA A 268 -15.99 5.76 -18.58
C ALA A 268 -15.64 4.36 -19.09
N VAL A 269 -14.93 3.54 -18.31
CA VAL A 269 -14.65 2.14 -18.63
C VAL A 269 -15.94 1.32 -18.68
N ALA A 270 -16.86 1.49 -17.72
CA ALA A 270 -18.15 0.81 -17.72
C ALA A 270 -18.96 1.13 -18.99
N SER A 271 -19.05 2.41 -19.35
CA SER A 271 -19.74 2.85 -20.58
C SER A 271 -19.22 2.12 -21.83
N ARG A 272 -17.89 2.02 -21.96
CA ARG A 272 -17.25 1.37 -23.12
C ARG A 272 -17.44 -0.15 -23.13
N VAL A 273 -17.22 -0.80 -21.98
CA VAL A 273 -17.29 -2.26 -21.87
C VAL A 273 -18.72 -2.77 -22.02
N PHE A 274 -19.69 -2.07 -21.42
CA PHE A 274 -21.11 -2.42 -21.52
C PHE A 274 -21.80 -1.81 -22.76
N LYS A 275 -21.08 -0.93 -23.51
CA LYS A 275 -21.58 -0.25 -24.72
C LYS A 275 -22.85 0.55 -24.47
N VAL A 276 -22.87 1.29 -23.38
CA VAL A 276 -23.97 2.20 -23.00
C VAL A 276 -23.45 3.63 -22.85
N PRO A 277 -24.29 4.66 -23.05
CA PRO A 277 -23.90 6.04 -22.75
C PRO A 277 -23.47 6.19 -21.27
N MET A 278 -22.59 7.14 -20.96
CA MET A 278 -22.12 7.37 -19.58
C MET A 278 -23.27 7.69 -18.61
N SER A 279 -24.34 8.37 -19.10
CA SER A 279 -25.56 8.65 -18.34
C SER A 279 -26.30 7.40 -17.89
N ASP A 280 -26.18 6.31 -18.61
CA ASP A 280 -26.93 5.07 -18.41
C ASP A 280 -26.11 4.03 -17.61
N VAL A 281 -24.88 4.38 -17.22
CA VAL A 281 -24.04 3.52 -16.41
C VAL A 281 -24.62 3.39 -15.00
N THR A 282 -25.06 2.19 -14.66
CA THR A 282 -25.58 1.88 -13.33
C THR A 282 -24.47 1.81 -12.27
N LYS A 283 -24.83 1.92 -10.99
CA LYS A 283 -23.89 1.71 -9.86
C LYS A 283 -23.21 0.34 -9.93
N GLU A 284 -23.93 -0.67 -10.40
CA GLU A 284 -23.40 -2.03 -10.53
C GLU A 284 -22.39 -2.14 -11.68
N MET A 285 -22.69 -1.59 -12.86
CA MET A 285 -21.75 -1.51 -13.97
C MET A 285 -20.45 -0.80 -13.57
N ARG A 286 -20.57 0.33 -12.89
CA ARG A 286 -19.43 1.08 -12.36
C ARG A 286 -18.62 0.26 -11.33
N ARG A 287 -19.31 -0.49 -10.44
CA ARG A 287 -18.66 -1.42 -9.50
C ARG A 287 -17.88 -2.51 -10.24
N HIS A 288 -18.47 -3.11 -11.27
CA HIS A 288 -17.83 -4.13 -12.11
C HIS A 288 -16.58 -3.56 -12.80
N ALA A 289 -16.68 -2.37 -13.38
CA ALA A 289 -15.54 -1.70 -13.99
C ALA A 289 -14.44 -1.37 -12.97
N LYS A 290 -14.81 -0.96 -11.76
CA LYS A 290 -13.82 -0.75 -10.67
C LYS A 290 -13.08 -2.04 -10.33
N VAL A 291 -13.80 -3.16 -10.18
CA VAL A 291 -13.20 -4.46 -9.87
C VAL A 291 -12.23 -4.90 -10.97
N ILE A 292 -12.61 -4.77 -12.25
CA ILE A 292 -11.74 -5.20 -13.35
C ILE A 292 -10.54 -4.27 -13.52
N ASN A 293 -10.71 -2.96 -13.41
CA ASN A 293 -9.63 -1.99 -13.54
C ASN A 293 -8.49 -2.24 -12.56
N PHE A 294 -8.81 -2.42 -11.27
CA PHE A 294 -7.80 -2.76 -10.29
C PHE A 294 -7.35 -4.21 -10.41
N GLY A 295 -8.29 -5.13 -10.63
CA GLY A 295 -7.97 -6.55 -10.71
C GLY A 295 -6.94 -6.88 -11.77
N ILE A 296 -7.04 -6.28 -12.95
CA ILE A 296 -6.10 -6.51 -14.05
C ILE A 296 -4.70 -6.01 -13.70
N LEU A 297 -4.57 -4.86 -13.05
CA LEU A 297 -3.27 -4.35 -12.58
C LEU A 297 -2.56 -5.34 -11.64
N TYR A 298 -3.32 -6.15 -10.91
CA TYR A 298 -2.81 -7.20 -10.03
C TYR A 298 -2.84 -8.60 -10.68
N GLY A 299 -2.93 -8.68 -12.02
CA GLY A 299 -2.90 -9.93 -12.76
C GLY A 299 -4.12 -10.82 -12.54
N MET A 300 -5.30 -10.22 -12.28
CA MET A 300 -6.56 -10.95 -12.15
C MET A 300 -6.94 -11.60 -13.48
N GLY A 301 -7.14 -12.93 -13.47
CA GLY A 301 -7.72 -13.66 -14.59
C GLY A 301 -9.22 -13.89 -14.44
N VAL A 302 -9.84 -14.49 -15.46
CA VAL A 302 -11.28 -14.74 -15.55
C VAL A 302 -11.87 -15.44 -14.32
N ASN A 303 -11.16 -16.41 -13.73
CA ASN A 303 -11.65 -17.15 -12.55
C ASN A 303 -11.80 -16.26 -11.31
N ALA A 304 -10.83 -15.36 -11.09
CA ALA A 304 -10.89 -14.42 -9.97
C ALA A 304 -11.93 -13.32 -10.25
N LEU A 305 -12.06 -12.89 -11.51
CA LEU A 305 -13.08 -11.94 -11.92
C LEU A 305 -14.49 -12.49 -11.66
N LYS A 306 -14.78 -13.74 -12.07
CA LYS A 306 -16.04 -14.44 -11.75
C LYS A 306 -16.35 -14.41 -10.24
N LYS A 307 -15.34 -14.73 -9.41
CA LYS A 307 -15.52 -14.74 -7.94
C LYS A 307 -15.91 -13.38 -7.38
N ASN A 308 -15.37 -12.29 -7.95
CA ASN A 308 -15.62 -10.92 -7.48
C ASN A 308 -16.91 -10.31 -8.03
N LEU A 309 -17.32 -10.68 -9.25
CA LEU A 309 -18.52 -10.16 -9.88
C LEU A 309 -19.78 -10.99 -9.61
N GLY A 310 -19.60 -12.28 -9.31
CA GLY A 310 -20.66 -13.28 -9.35
C GLY A 310 -20.92 -13.76 -10.78
N GLY A 311 -22.03 -14.44 -10.99
CA GLY A 311 -22.44 -14.94 -12.30
C GLY A 311 -21.71 -16.21 -12.79
N THR A 312 -21.76 -16.44 -14.08
CA THR A 312 -21.19 -17.61 -14.73
C THR A 312 -19.77 -17.41 -15.22
N GLN A 313 -19.07 -18.50 -15.48
CA GLN A 313 -17.73 -18.47 -16.08
C GLN A 313 -17.74 -17.83 -17.48
N LYS A 314 -18.81 -18.00 -18.24
CA LYS A 314 -18.99 -17.46 -19.57
C LYS A 314 -19.12 -15.95 -19.52
N GLU A 315 -19.99 -15.42 -18.66
CA GLU A 315 -20.17 -13.97 -18.47
C GLU A 315 -18.87 -13.28 -18.04
N ALA A 316 -18.14 -13.87 -17.09
CA ALA A 316 -16.85 -13.32 -16.68
C ALA A 316 -15.80 -13.33 -17.80
N ALA A 317 -15.80 -14.38 -18.67
CA ALA A 317 -14.90 -14.45 -19.81
C ALA A 317 -15.27 -13.42 -20.90
N GLU A 318 -16.56 -13.26 -21.18
CA GLU A 318 -17.06 -12.26 -22.15
C GLU A 318 -16.76 -10.83 -21.66
N PHE A 319 -16.94 -10.54 -20.38
CA PHE A 319 -16.61 -9.25 -19.81
C PHE A 319 -15.10 -8.96 -19.84
N TYR A 320 -14.27 -9.96 -19.53
CA TYR A 320 -12.81 -9.87 -19.60
C TYR A 320 -12.33 -9.62 -21.05
N ALA A 321 -12.89 -10.33 -22.01
CA ALA A 321 -12.58 -10.13 -23.42
C ALA A 321 -13.03 -8.75 -23.92
N SER A 322 -14.25 -8.33 -23.59
CA SER A 322 -14.78 -7.00 -23.94
C SER A 322 -13.91 -5.86 -23.38
N TYR A 323 -13.37 -6.02 -22.16
CA TYR A 323 -12.44 -5.05 -21.59
C TYR A 323 -11.19 -4.90 -22.46
N PHE A 324 -10.52 -5.98 -22.82
CA PHE A 324 -9.30 -5.91 -23.64
C PHE A 324 -9.54 -5.57 -25.10
N ASP A 325 -10.73 -5.78 -25.62
CA ASP A 325 -11.11 -5.26 -26.94
C ASP A 325 -11.13 -3.72 -26.97
N GLN A 326 -11.48 -3.09 -25.84
CA GLN A 326 -11.45 -1.64 -25.70
C GLN A 326 -10.03 -1.10 -25.39
N PHE A 327 -9.22 -1.86 -24.66
CA PHE A 327 -7.89 -1.44 -24.15
C PHE A 327 -6.78 -2.37 -24.68
N LYS A 328 -6.64 -2.42 -26.02
CA LYS A 328 -5.71 -3.34 -26.70
C LYS A 328 -4.24 -3.04 -26.39
N SER A 329 -3.87 -1.76 -26.35
CA SER A 329 -2.51 -1.35 -26.05
C SER A 329 -2.14 -1.70 -24.60
N PHE A 330 -3.10 -1.59 -23.69
CA PHE A 330 -2.90 -2.01 -22.31
C PHE A 330 -2.68 -3.53 -22.20
N LYS A 331 -3.44 -4.35 -22.95
CA LYS A 331 -3.15 -5.79 -23.03
C LYS A 331 -1.75 -6.08 -23.55
N GLY A 332 -1.35 -5.42 -24.63
CA GLY A 332 0.01 -5.56 -25.18
C GLY A 332 1.10 -5.22 -24.19
N TYR A 333 0.90 -4.17 -23.37
CA TYR A 333 1.81 -3.80 -22.29
C TYR A 333 1.92 -4.91 -21.23
N LEU A 334 0.80 -5.48 -20.79
CA LEU A 334 0.81 -6.55 -19.78
C LEU A 334 1.57 -7.78 -20.26
N ASP A 335 1.26 -8.23 -21.50
CA ASP A 335 1.92 -9.39 -22.09
C ASP A 335 3.43 -9.11 -22.33
N GLY A 336 3.76 -7.91 -22.83
CA GLY A 336 5.16 -7.48 -23.02
C GLY A 336 5.95 -7.38 -21.73
N THR A 337 5.32 -6.97 -20.62
CA THR A 337 5.98 -6.90 -19.31
C THR A 337 6.34 -8.29 -18.80
N ILE A 338 5.47 -9.28 -19.01
CA ILE A 338 5.78 -10.68 -18.64
C ILE A 338 6.95 -11.20 -19.45
N GLU A 339 6.95 -10.97 -20.76
CA GLU A 339 8.04 -11.43 -21.66
C GLU A 339 9.35 -10.75 -21.32
N TYR A 340 9.33 -9.44 -21.05
CA TYR A 340 10.49 -8.70 -20.59
C TYR A 340 11.06 -9.30 -19.29
N ALA A 341 10.20 -9.57 -18.31
CA ALA A 341 10.61 -10.17 -17.04
C ALA A 341 11.21 -11.58 -17.24
N LYS A 342 10.64 -12.40 -18.14
CA LYS A 342 11.18 -13.73 -18.47
C LYS A 342 12.57 -13.67 -19.11
N THR A 343 12.78 -12.68 -19.97
CA THR A 343 14.04 -12.51 -20.70
C THR A 343 15.14 -11.93 -19.82
N HIS A 344 14.80 -10.94 -18.96
CA HIS A 344 15.79 -10.17 -18.20
C HIS A 344 15.90 -10.58 -16.72
N GLY A 345 14.90 -11.31 -16.19
CA GLY A 345 14.82 -11.67 -14.77
C GLY A 345 14.34 -10.53 -13.85
N TYR A 346 13.99 -9.37 -14.41
CA TYR A 346 13.48 -8.21 -13.67
C TYR A 346 12.52 -7.37 -14.52
N THR A 347 11.83 -6.44 -13.87
CA THR A 347 11.10 -5.32 -14.51
C THR A 347 11.65 -4.00 -14.00
N GLU A 348 11.41 -2.91 -14.74
CA GLU A 348 11.88 -1.57 -14.42
C GLU A 348 10.75 -0.56 -14.28
N THR A 349 10.92 0.41 -13.36
CA THR A 349 10.06 1.59 -13.26
C THR A 349 10.39 2.60 -14.38
N LEU A 350 9.62 3.67 -14.50
CA LEU A 350 9.94 4.78 -15.42
C LEU A 350 11.28 5.44 -15.07
N PHE A 351 11.71 5.35 -13.82
CA PHE A 351 12.96 5.93 -13.32
C PHE A 351 14.15 4.95 -13.38
N GLY A 352 13.92 3.69 -13.81
CA GLY A 352 14.97 2.68 -13.96
C GLY A 352 15.16 1.79 -12.71
N ARG A 353 14.37 1.96 -11.65
CA ARG A 353 14.41 1.04 -10.50
C ARG A 353 14.05 -0.36 -10.96
N ARG A 354 14.80 -1.39 -10.49
CA ARG A 354 14.58 -2.78 -10.83
C ARG A 354 13.90 -3.56 -9.73
N ARG A 355 12.95 -4.42 -10.11
CA ARG A 355 12.45 -5.49 -9.28
C ARG A 355 12.77 -6.83 -9.90
N TYR A 356 13.49 -7.67 -9.17
CA TYR A 356 13.94 -8.98 -9.63
C TYR A 356 12.91 -10.07 -9.38
N PHE A 357 12.91 -11.10 -10.25
CA PHE A 357 11.96 -12.23 -10.22
C PHE A 357 12.70 -13.55 -10.44
N ARG A 358 13.28 -14.12 -9.40
CA ARG A 358 14.06 -15.38 -9.50
C ARG A 358 13.21 -16.55 -9.99
N ASN A 359 11.91 -16.53 -9.76
CA ASN A 359 10.97 -17.62 -10.07
C ASN A 359 10.14 -17.39 -11.34
N ILE A 360 10.47 -16.38 -12.17
CA ILE A 360 9.67 -16.04 -13.36
C ILE A 360 9.68 -17.16 -14.42
N ASN A 361 10.76 -17.93 -14.49
CA ASN A 361 10.94 -19.07 -15.40
C ASN A 361 10.82 -20.43 -14.68
N SER A 362 10.12 -20.48 -13.54
CA SER A 362 9.91 -21.72 -12.79
C SER A 362 9.18 -22.77 -13.63
N SER A 363 9.66 -24.02 -13.58
CA SER A 363 8.97 -25.17 -14.19
C SER A 363 7.65 -25.55 -13.49
N VAL A 364 7.42 -25.01 -12.29
CA VAL A 364 6.17 -25.22 -11.52
C VAL A 364 5.15 -24.17 -11.93
N PRO A 365 4.06 -24.55 -12.64
CA PRO A 365 3.12 -23.57 -13.23
C PRO A 365 2.50 -22.60 -12.22
N PHE A 366 2.25 -23.04 -11.00
CA PHE A 366 1.69 -22.19 -9.93
C PHE A 366 2.68 -21.08 -9.52
N ILE A 367 3.96 -21.43 -9.34
CA ILE A 367 5.03 -20.50 -8.95
C ILE A 367 5.26 -19.49 -10.10
N GLN A 368 5.37 -19.99 -11.34
CA GLN A 368 5.54 -19.16 -12.52
C GLN A 368 4.41 -18.14 -12.67
N LYS A 369 3.14 -18.59 -12.60
CA LYS A 369 1.98 -17.69 -12.71
C LYS A 369 1.89 -16.67 -11.56
N MET A 370 2.37 -17.02 -10.38
CA MET A 370 2.46 -16.07 -9.27
C MET A 370 3.51 -14.98 -9.55
N ALA A 371 4.67 -15.37 -10.06
CA ALA A 371 5.73 -14.45 -10.48
C ALA A 371 5.27 -13.54 -11.65
N GLU A 372 4.60 -14.10 -12.68
CA GLU A 372 4.03 -13.34 -13.80
C GLU A 372 3.05 -12.26 -13.33
N ARG A 373 2.11 -12.59 -12.43
CA ARG A 373 1.18 -11.62 -11.85
C ARG A 373 1.88 -10.50 -11.08
N THR A 374 2.92 -10.86 -10.33
CA THR A 374 3.71 -9.87 -9.59
C THR A 374 4.51 -8.98 -10.54
N ALA A 375 5.06 -9.54 -11.64
CA ALA A 375 5.81 -8.81 -12.64
C ALA A 375 4.97 -7.76 -13.38
N ILE A 376 3.71 -8.05 -13.68
CA ILE A 376 2.77 -7.11 -14.31
C ILE A 376 2.62 -5.82 -13.50
N ASN A 377 2.46 -5.95 -12.19
CA ASN A 377 2.21 -4.79 -11.33
C ASN A 377 3.49 -4.04 -10.92
N ALA A 378 4.63 -4.70 -10.93
CA ALA A 378 5.86 -4.15 -10.38
C ALA A 378 6.32 -2.81 -11.00
N PRO A 379 6.28 -2.59 -12.33
CA PRO A 379 6.63 -1.30 -12.93
C PRO A 379 5.71 -0.17 -12.45
N ILE A 380 4.41 -0.43 -12.38
CA ILE A 380 3.40 0.57 -11.99
C ILE A 380 3.56 0.91 -10.50
N GLN A 381 3.58 -0.10 -9.64
CA GLN A 381 3.70 0.09 -8.20
C GLN A 381 5.05 0.70 -7.80
N GLY A 382 6.14 0.27 -8.45
CA GLY A 382 7.46 0.82 -8.21
C GLY A 382 7.58 2.27 -8.68
N THR A 383 7.01 2.61 -9.86
CA THR A 383 6.98 4.00 -10.35
C THR A 383 6.18 4.89 -9.40
N LEU A 384 5.05 4.40 -8.87
CA LEU A 384 4.30 5.16 -7.87
C LEU A 384 5.14 5.41 -6.60
N ALA A 385 5.89 4.42 -6.14
CA ALA A 385 6.79 4.60 -5.00
C ALA A 385 7.89 5.64 -5.29
N ASP A 386 8.47 5.61 -6.50
CA ASP A 386 9.46 6.60 -6.94
C ASP A 386 8.86 8.01 -7.00
N VAL A 387 7.66 8.15 -7.55
CA VAL A 387 6.91 9.42 -7.61
C VAL A 387 6.66 9.99 -6.22
N VAL A 388 6.20 9.18 -5.27
CA VAL A 388 5.98 9.63 -3.88
C VAL A 388 7.27 10.10 -3.24
N LYS A 389 8.38 9.36 -3.39
CA LYS A 389 9.69 9.74 -2.85
C LYS A 389 10.21 11.04 -3.46
N LEU A 390 10.10 11.20 -4.78
CA LEU A 390 10.47 12.43 -5.47
C LEU A 390 9.62 13.62 -5.02
N ALA A 391 8.30 13.42 -4.87
CA ALA A 391 7.42 14.46 -4.35
C ALA A 391 7.83 14.89 -2.93
N MET A 392 8.09 13.94 -2.03
CA MET A 392 8.58 14.23 -0.67
C MET A 392 9.86 15.08 -0.71
N ARG A 393 10.84 14.70 -1.55
CA ARG A 393 12.07 15.46 -1.75
C ARG A 393 11.81 16.87 -2.27
N PHE A 394 11.05 17.02 -3.36
CA PHE A 394 10.80 18.33 -3.98
C PHE A 394 10.03 19.28 -3.06
N ILE A 395 9.06 18.73 -2.30
CA ILE A 395 8.34 19.51 -1.29
C ILE A 395 9.31 19.99 -0.22
N ASP A 396 10.13 19.12 0.35
CA ASP A 396 11.11 19.46 1.38
C ASP A 396 12.09 20.53 0.90
N GLU A 397 12.72 20.36 -0.27
CA GLU A 397 13.62 21.32 -0.88
C GLU A 397 12.96 22.69 -1.10
N ARG A 398 11.69 22.70 -1.51
CA ARG A 398 10.95 23.94 -1.75
C ARG A 398 10.54 24.63 -0.45
N LEU A 399 10.09 23.89 0.56
CA LEU A 399 9.77 24.44 1.88
C LEU A 399 10.99 25.10 2.51
N HIS A 400 12.17 24.49 2.41
CA HIS A 400 13.41 25.08 2.89
C HIS A 400 13.76 26.37 2.11
N ARG A 401 13.66 26.35 0.79
CA ARG A 401 13.95 27.51 -0.06
C ARG A 401 13.01 28.68 0.19
N GLU A 402 11.74 28.42 0.51
CA GLU A 402 10.73 29.45 0.77
C GLU A 402 10.61 29.82 2.26
N GLY A 403 11.45 29.22 3.14
CA GLY A 403 11.49 29.56 4.57
C GLY A 403 10.28 29.05 5.37
N LEU A 404 9.67 27.95 4.93
CA LEU A 404 8.50 27.34 5.56
C LEU A 404 8.82 26.04 6.31
N ALA A 405 10.06 25.58 6.32
CA ALA A 405 10.45 24.30 6.92
C ALA A 405 10.12 24.20 8.42
N ASP A 406 10.12 25.32 9.15
CA ASP A 406 9.74 25.39 10.57
C ASP A 406 8.22 25.43 10.81
N SER A 407 7.42 25.57 9.76
CA SER A 407 5.96 25.75 9.84
C SER A 407 5.17 24.62 9.17
N VAL A 408 5.84 23.77 8.40
CA VAL A 408 5.23 22.70 7.59
C VAL A 408 6.06 21.42 7.76
N HIS A 409 5.51 20.45 8.45
CA HIS A 409 6.21 19.22 8.77
C HIS A 409 5.48 18.02 8.17
N LEU A 410 6.17 17.20 7.36
CA LEU A 410 5.67 15.90 6.96
C LEU A 410 5.60 15.00 8.20
N VAL A 411 4.45 14.43 8.52
CA VAL A 411 4.25 13.60 9.72
C VAL A 411 3.92 12.15 9.40
N LEU A 412 3.28 11.88 8.27
CA LEU A 412 2.95 10.51 7.84
C LEU A 412 3.06 10.35 6.32
N GLN A 413 3.52 9.18 5.91
CA GLN A 413 3.45 8.67 4.54
C GLN A 413 2.69 7.34 4.54
N ILE A 414 1.55 7.26 3.83
CA ILE A 414 0.68 6.10 3.81
C ILE A 414 0.32 5.78 2.36
N HIS A 415 0.87 4.71 1.81
CA HIS A 415 0.70 4.28 0.42
C HIS A 415 1.07 5.38 -0.59
N ASP A 416 0.11 6.15 -1.09
CA ASP A 416 0.21 7.27 -2.02
C ASP A 416 -0.22 8.62 -1.41
N GLU A 417 -0.47 8.63 -0.10
CA GLU A 417 -0.87 9.78 0.70
C GLU A 417 0.30 10.36 1.49
N LEU A 418 0.41 11.69 1.52
CA LEU A 418 1.31 12.46 2.36
C LEU A 418 0.49 13.34 3.31
N ILE A 419 0.77 13.26 4.62
CA ILE A 419 0.09 14.07 5.64
C ILE A 419 1.11 14.99 6.28
N PHE A 420 0.80 16.28 6.26
CA PHE A 420 1.60 17.35 6.85
C PHE A 420 0.89 17.98 8.03
N GLU A 421 1.64 18.33 9.07
CA GLU A 421 1.20 19.24 10.12
C GLU A 421 1.69 20.63 9.77
N VAL A 422 0.77 21.61 9.69
CA VAL A 422 1.02 22.93 9.14
C VAL A 422 0.50 24.00 10.08
N ALA A 423 1.32 25.00 10.41
CA ALA A 423 0.88 26.18 11.15
C ALA A 423 -0.25 26.90 10.38
N GLU A 424 -1.33 27.29 11.06
CA GLU A 424 -2.54 27.85 10.41
C GLU A 424 -2.22 29.04 9.49
N ALA A 425 -1.24 29.86 9.85
CA ALA A 425 -0.81 31.01 9.03
C ALA A 425 -0.15 30.58 7.69
N SER A 426 0.37 29.37 7.59
CA SER A 426 1.09 28.86 6.43
C SER A 426 0.25 27.95 5.53
N VAL A 427 -0.99 27.65 5.91
CA VAL A 427 -1.85 26.65 5.25
C VAL A 427 -1.99 26.89 3.75
N ASP A 428 -2.36 28.12 3.34
CA ASP A 428 -2.64 28.38 1.92
C ASP A 428 -1.38 28.28 1.05
N GLN A 429 -0.23 28.77 1.56
CA GLN A 429 1.03 28.66 0.85
C GLN A 429 1.52 27.19 0.79
N ALA A 430 1.42 26.45 1.89
CA ALA A 430 1.77 25.04 1.94
C ALA A 430 0.90 24.22 0.96
N ARG A 431 -0.40 24.45 0.91
CA ARG A 431 -1.32 23.79 -0.04
C ARG A 431 -0.88 23.97 -1.48
N GLN A 432 -0.52 25.20 -1.86
CA GLN A 432 -0.07 25.47 -3.22
C GLN A 432 1.25 24.74 -3.52
N ILE A 433 2.24 24.84 -2.63
CA ILE A 433 3.54 24.19 -2.79
C ILE A 433 3.38 22.67 -2.94
N ILE A 434 2.71 22.03 -1.98
CA ILE A 434 2.59 20.58 -1.95
C ILE A 434 1.90 20.07 -3.23
N ARG A 435 0.79 20.70 -3.63
CA ARG A 435 0.08 20.35 -4.86
C ARG A 435 0.98 20.49 -6.09
N GLU A 436 1.64 21.61 -6.27
CA GLU A 436 2.50 21.86 -7.45
C GLU A 436 3.68 20.91 -7.52
N GLU A 437 4.29 20.52 -6.38
CA GLU A 437 5.39 19.59 -6.36
C GLU A 437 4.91 18.15 -6.62
N MET A 438 3.78 17.72 -6.06
CA MET A 438 3.22 16.40 -6.31
C MET A 438 2.73 16.22 -7.76
N GLU A 439 2.02 17.20 -8.31
CA GLU A 439 1.50 17.12 -9.68
C GLU A 439 2.60 17.30 -10.74
N GLY A 440 3.66 18.03 -10.42
CA GLY A 440 4.79 18.34 -11.32
C GLY A 440 5.95 17.34 -11.28
N VAL A 441 5.87 16.23 -10.53
CA VAL A 441 6.99 15.31 -10.28
C VAL A 441 7.70 14.85 -11.56
N PHE A 442 6.97 14.46 -12.58
CA PHE A 442 7.57 13.93 -13.81
C PHE A 442 8.40 14.95 -14.56
N GLU A 443 7.92 16.18 -14.66
CA GLU A 443 8.61 17.26 -15.38
C GLU A 443 9.84 17.77 -14.61
N LYS A 444 9.76 17.76 -13.28
CA LYS A 444 10.83 18.22 -12.37
C LYS A 444 11.90 17.16 -12.11
N SER A 445 11.58 15.89 -12.34
CA SER A 445 12.51 14.78 -12.10
C SER A 445 13.65 14.73 -13.13
N PHE A 446 14.69 13.97 -12.83
CA PHE A 446 15.88 13.78 -13.69
C PHE A 446 15.60 13.15 -15.05
N ILE A 447 14.43 12.51 -15.24
CA ILE A 447 14.02 11.97 -16.54
C ILE A 447 13.32 13.00 -17.43
N HIS A 448 12.92 14.17 -16.88
CA HIS A 448 12.20 15.25 -17.58
C HIS A 448 11.04 14.72 -18.43
N PHE A 449 10.27 13.79 -17.90
CA PHE A 449 9.20 13.11 -18.65
C PHE A 449 7.95 14.00 -18.72
N LYS A 450 7.57 14.40 -19.95
CA LYS A 450 6.32 15.08 -20.18
C LYS A 450 5.17 14.08 -20.31
N SER A 451 4.39 13.92 -19.23
CA SER A 451 3.25 13.02 -19.24
C SER A 451 2.12 13.52 -20.15
N THR A 452 1.57 12.64 -20.97
CA THR A 452 0.32 12.88 -21.72
C THR A 452 -0.91 12.68 -20.84
N VAL A 453 -0.77 12.02 -19.69
CA VAL A 453 -1.82 11.80 -18.70
C VAL A 453 -1.63 12.81 -17.57
N PRO A 454 -2.61 13.67 -17.28
CA PRO A 454 -2.49 14.62 -16.17
C PRO A 454 -2.34 13.89 -14.84
N ILE A 455 -1.45 14.37 -13.98
CA ILE A 455 -1.32 13.91 -12.61
C ILE A 455 -2.11 14.86 -11.73
N SER A 456 -2.90 14.35 -10.82
CA SER A 456 -3.70 15.14 -9.90
C SER A 456 -3.72 14.55 -8.51
N VAL A 457 -3.84 15.43 -7.51
CA VAL A 457 -3.96 15.06 -6.11
C VAL A 457 -5.30 15.51 -5.54
N ASN A 458 -5.87 14.70 -4.65
CA ASN A 458 -6.96 15.11 -3.77
C ASN A 458 -6.35 15.71 -2.52
N GLU A 459 -7.00 16.71 -1.94
CA GLU A 459 -6.57 17.29 -0.68
C GLU A 459 -7.69 17.25 0.36
N SER A 460 -7.29 17.15 1.62
CA SER A 460 -8.16 17.27 2.78
C SER A 460 -7.45 18.07 3.87
N ILE A 461 -8.23 18.76 4.72
CA ILE A 461 -7.73 19.53 5.84
C ILE A 461 -8.54 19.17 7.09
N GLY A 462 -7.87 19.01 8.21
CA GLY A 462 -8.50 18.66 9.48
C GLY A 462 -7.67 19.02 10.69
N SER A 463 -8.23 18.81 11.88
CA SER A 463 -7.51 18.96 13.15
C SER A 463 -7.07 17.60 13.70
N SER A 464 -7.62 16.51 13.17
CA SER A 464 -7.24 15.14 13.44
C SER A 464 -7.11 14.35 12.13
N TRP A 465 -6.43 13.20 12.19
CA TRP A 465 -6.35 12.29 11.04
C TRP A 465 -7.71 11.70 10.66
N GLN A 466 -8.66 11.65 11.58
CA GLN A 466 -10.03 11.20 11.31
C GLN A 466 -10.80 12.15 10.39
N ASP A 467 -10.43 13.43 10.38
CA ASP A 467 -11.09 14.49 9.60
C ASP A 467 -10.67 14.48 8.12
N LEU A 468 -9.62 13.74 7.77
CA LEU A 468 -9.02 13.67 6.43
C LEU A 468 -9.67 12.59 5.49
#